data_329469854a0c550f8bcdf4b2059ff841
#
_entry.id   329469854a0c550f8bcdf4b2059ff841
#
_cell.length_a   1.000
_cell.length_b   1.000
_cell.length_c   1.000
_cell.angle_alpha   90.00
_cell.angle_beta   90.00
_cell.angle_gamma   90.00
#
_symmetry.space_group_name_H-M   'P 1'
#
loop_
_entity.id
_entity.type
_entity.pdbx_description
1 polymer ?
#
loop_
_entity_poly.entity_id
_entity_poly.type
_entity_poly.pdbx_seq_one_letter_code
_entity_poly.pdbx_strand_id
1 'polypeptide(L)'
;PDLDDLQKSVLDKLMLNGIAFTSLDQLFPGQDILSDILRAADEEKVNPALSKDKPFLDYSLGRGSEIDVSNPLILTSISPRVLQIVNSYLEHFSKLIYFELAQTNLTTDPKNPMGSQRWHRDPSLRGLCKMFIYLSDVDLNSGPFTYVKESHSKGRLKRVLPQKQFGRHGCYPPDGAVEKLVPEEKFKVCKGKKGTVIFCDTTGLHKGGLSLSKSRIMYTSTYMPEGEIFKKNYTFPKNFYKK
;
A
#
# COMPACT_ATOMS: atom_id res chain seq x y z
N PRO A 1 -10.12 -17.34 14.75
CA PRO A 1 -11.47 -17.26 14.22
C PRO A 1 -11.42 -17.48 12.72
N ASP A 2 -12.43 -18.22 12.20
CA ASP A 2 -12.51 -18.53 10.78
C ASP A 2 -12.77 -17.25 9.97
N LEU A 3 -12.19 -17.18 8.76
CA LEU A 3 -12.44 -16.12 7.81
C LEU A 3 -13.88 -16.22 7.29
N ASP A 4 -14.56 -15.08 7.16
CA ASP A 4 -15.84 -15.04 6.46
C ASP A 4 -15.65 -15.13 4.93
N ASP A 5 -16.75 -15.19 4.16
CA ASP A 5 -16.69 -15.40 2.70
C ASP A 5 -16.01 -14.25 1.96
N LEU A 6 -16.17 -13.00 2.43
CA LEU A 6 -15.48 -11.85 1.87
C LEU A 6 -13.97 -11.96 2.12
N GLN A 7 -13.57 -12.25 3.36
CA GLN A 7 -12.16 -12.39 3.74
C GLN A 7 -11.50 -13.52 2.96
N LYS A 8 -12.17 -14.68 2.81
CA LYS A 8 -11.70 -15.80 1.96
C LYS A 8 -11.51 -15.35 0.51
N SER A 9 -12.53 -14.69 -0.08
CA SER A 9 -12.45 -14.18 -1.45
C SER A 9 -11.30 -13.19 -1.66
N VAL A 10 -11.06 -12.31 -0.69
CA VAL A 10 -9.92 -11.36 -0.73
C VAL A 10 -8.60 -12.12 -0.63
N LEU A 11 -8.49 -13.07 0.31
CA LEU A 11 -7.29 -13.89 0.50
C LEU A 11 -6.97 -14.70 -0.76
N ASP A 12 -7.94 -15.37 -1.37
CA ASP A 12 -7.74 -16.19 -2.59
C ASP A 12 -7.21 -15.32 -3.75
N LYS A 13 -7.78 -14.14 -3.95
CA LYS A 13 -7.29 -13.21 -4.98
C LYS A 13 -5.89 -12.68 -4.67
N LEU A 14 -5.60 -12.40 -3.40
CA LEU A 14 -4.28 -11.96 -2.96
C LEU A 14 -3.23 -13.06 -3.15
N MET A 15 -3.55 -14.30 -2.78
CA MET A 15 -2.69 -15.47 -2.99
C MET A 15 -2.43 -15.73 -4.48
N LEU A 16 -3.47 -15.67 -5.32
CA LEU A 16 -3.35 -15.93 -6.75
C LEU A 16 -2.62 -14.81 -7.51
N ASN A 17 -3.06 -13.56 -7.30
CA ASN A 17 -2.64 -12.42 -8.13
C ASN A 17 -1.59 -11.52 -7.46
N GLY A 18 -1.38 -11.63 -6.14
CA GLY A 18 -0.60 -10.68 -5.34
C GLY A 18 -1.33 -9.37 -5.05
N ILE A 19 -2.60 -9.26 -5.49
CA ILE A 19 -3.43 -8.08 -5.29
C ILE A 19 -4.90 -8.46 -5.23
N ALA A 20 -5.64 -7.85 -4.30
CA ALA A 20 -7.08 -8.02 -4.14
C ALA A 20 -7.77 -6.70 -3.83
N PHE A 21 -9.02 -6.56 -4.28
CA PHE A 21 -9.84 -5.36 -4.11
C PHE A 21 -11.07 -5.68 -3.28
N THR A 22 -11.43 -4.74 -2.43
CA THR A 22 -12.69 -4.69 -1.69
C THR A 22 -13.03 -3.21 -1.40
N SER A 23 -13.99 -2.94 -0.50
CA SER A 23 -14.30 -1.60 -0.01
C SER A 23 -14.41 -1.58 1.52
N LEU A 24 -14.38 -0.39 2.11
CA LEU A 24 -14.62 -0.22 3.55
C LEU A 24 -16.02 -0.72 3.92
N ASP A 25 -17.05 -0.44 3.11
CA ASP A 25 -18.43 -0.88 3.35
C ASP A 25 -18.56 -2.41 3.35
N GLN A 26 -17.81 -3.09 2.47
CA GLN A 26 -17.77 -4.55 2.45
C GLN A 26 -17.00 -5.14 3.64
N LEU A 27 -15.86 -4.52 4.01
CA LEU A 27 -15.08 -4.96 5.17
C LEU A 27 -15.80 -4.71 6.50
N PHE A 28 -16.55 -3.62 6.60
CA PHE A 28 -17.19 -3.17 7.84
C PHE A 28 -18.69 -2.90 7.60
N PRO A 29 -19.48 -3.94 7.30
CA PRO A 29 -20.89 -3.77 6.96
C PRO A 29 -21.66 -3.13 8.12
N GLY A 30 -22.49 -2.13 7.79
CA GLY A 30 -23.30 -1.41 8.77
C GLY A 30 -22.55 -0.37 9.60
N GLN A 31 -21.27 -0.10 9.29
CA GLN A 31 -20.45 0.93 9.97
C GLN A 31 -20.03 2.00 8.97
N ASP A 32 -20.15 3.27 9.35
CA ASP A 32 -19.70 4.40 8.50
C ASP A 32 -18.21 4.73 8.74
N ILE A 33 -17.36 3.71 8.53
CA ILE A 33 -15.90 3.83 8.69
C ILE A 33 -15.31 4.85 7.73
N LEU A 34 -15.89 4.98 6.52
CA LEU A 34 -15.39 5.93 5.53
C LEU A 34 -15.49 7.38 6.01
N SER A 35 -16.63 7.79 6.58
CA SER A 35 -16.80 9.14 7.10
C SER A 35 -15.86 9.43 8.28
N ASP A 36 -15.66 8.47 9.17
CA ASP A 36 -14.72 8.61 10.28
C ASP A 36 -13.28 8.76 9.80
N ILE A 37 -12.87 7.95 8.82
CA ILE A 37 -11.53 8.03 8.21
C ILE A 37 -11.34 9.37 7.48
N LEU A 38 -12.33 9.82 6.71
CA LEU A 38 -12.22 11.11 5.99
C LEU A 38 -12.08 12.27 6.97
N ARG A 39 -12.88 12.31 8.03
CA ARG A 39 -12.77 13.32 9.09
C ARG A 39 -11.38 13.31 9.73
N ALA A 40 -10.88 12.14 10.12
CA ALA A 40 -9.55 12.02 10.70
C ALA A 40 -8.44 12.44 9.72
N ALA A 41 -8.59 12.13 8.43
CA ALA A 41 -7.63 12.53 7.41
C ALA A 41 -7.61 14.05 7.17
N ASP A 42 -8.76 14.73 7.25
CA ASP A 42 -8.88 16.18 7.09
C ASP A 42 -8.26 16.96 8.28
N GLU A 43 -8.19 16.34 9.45
CA GLU A 43 -7.54 16.90 10.65
C GLU A 43 -6.00 16.85 10.56
N GLU A 44 -5.45 15.93 9.76
CA GLU A 44 -4.01 15.73 9.60
C GLU A 44 -3.38 16.78 8.67
N LYS A 45 -2.42 17.53 9.19
CA LYS A 45 -1.73 18.58 8.43
C LYS A 45 -0.56 18.00 7.63
N VAL A 46 -0.38 18.51 6.41
CA VAL A 46 0.80 18.20 5.60
C VAL A 46 2.08 18.53 6.38
N ASN A 47 3.00 17.57 6.43
CA ASN A 47 4.32 17.74 7.02
C ASN A 47 5.41 17.70 5.94
N PRO A 48 5.91 18.86 5.50
CA PRO A 48 6.90 18.94 4.41
C PRO A 48 8.21 18.19 4.70
N ALA A 49 8.54 17.96 5.98
CA ALA A 49 9.73 17.22 6.35
C ALA A 49 9.68 15.74 5.93
N LEU A 50 8.46 15.18 5.77
CA LEU A 50 8.25 13.82 5.32
C LEU A 50 8.40 13.65 3.81
N SER A 51 8.27 14.74 3.04
CA SER A 51 8.24 14.73 1.56
C SER A 51 9.63 14.84 0.92
N LYS A 52 10.71 15.00 1.69
CA LYS A 52 12.07 15.22 1.17
C LYS A 52 12.55 14.17 0.18
N ASP A 53 12.27 12.90 0.46
CA ASP A 53 12.71 11.78 -0.37
C ASP A 53 11.77 11.48 -1.54
N LYS A 54 10.56 12.04 -1.52
CA LYS A 54 9.51 11.83 -2.53
C LYS A 54 8.75 13.14 -2.80
N PRO A 55 9.36 14.10 -3.51
CA PRO A 55 8.79 15.44 -3.70
C PRO A 55 7.47 15.45 -4.50
N PHE A 56 7.10 14.33 -5.10
CA PHE A 56 5.81 14.14 -5.77
C PHE A 56 4.68 13.69 -4.83
N LEU A 57 4.94 13.63 -3.51
CA LEU A 57 3.96 13.30 -2.46
C LEU A 57 4.01 14.33 -1.34
N ASP A 58 2.85 14.79 -0.92
CA ASP A 58 2.66 15.53 0.31
C ASP A 58 2.15 14.58 1.39
N TYR A 59 2.94 14.38 2.43
CA TYR A 59 2.60 13.50 3.54
C TYR A 59 2.00 14.28 4.70
N SER A 60 0.89 13.78 5.23
CA SER A 60 0.33 14.21 6.52
C SER A 60 0.75 13.25 7.64
N LEU A 61 0.73 11.94 7.37
CA LEU A 61 1.28 10.91 8.25
C LEU A 61 2.37 10.14 7.50
N GLY A 62 3.40 9.67 8.23
CA GLY A 62 4.47 8.92 7.61
C GLY A 62 5.57 8.55 8.57
N ARG A 63 6.78 8.46 8.06
CA ARG A 63 7.96 8.04 8.80
C ARG A 63 8.21 8.91 10.05
N GLY A 64 8.21 8.28 11.22
CA GLY A 64 8.44 8.93 12.51
C GLY A 64 7.20 9.57 13.13
N SER A 65 6.02 9.49 12.48
CA SER A 65 4.77 9.92 13.10
C SER A 65 4.51 9.15 14.40
N GLU A 66 3.92 9.82 15.38
CA GLU A 66 3.45 9.15 16.60
C GLU A 66 2.18 8.37 16.28
N ILE A 67 2.10 7.14 16.78
CA ILE A 67 0.90 6.32 16.59
C ILE A 67 -0.18 6.74 17.58
N ASP A 68 -1.32 7.15 17.06
CA ASP A 68 -2.53 7.35 17.85
C ASP A 68 -3.49 6.18 17.59
N VAL A 69 -3.62 5.30 18.58
CA VAL A 69 -4.51 4.12 18.50
C VAL A 69 -5.99 4.49 18.56
N SER A 70 -6.36 5.73 18.80
CA SER A 70 -7.74 6.22 18.67
C SER A 70 -8.07 6.76 17.28
N ASN A 71 -7.05 7.01 16.46
CA ASN A 71 -7.24 7.50 15.09
C ASN A 71 -7.91 6.43 14.21
N PRO A 72 -9.04 6.72 13.54
CA PRO A 72 -9.78 5.77 12.70
C PRO A 72 -8.93 5.08 11.63
N LEU A 73 -7.91 5.75 11.07
CA LEU A 73 -6.98 5.16 10.10
C LEU A 73 -6.17 4.01 10.73
N ILE A 74 -5.67 4.25 11.95
CA ILE A 74 -4.90 3.25 12.69
C ILE A 74 -5.80 2.13 13.18
N LEU A 75 -6.99 2.45 13.76
CA LEU A 75 -7.97 1.45 14.20
C LEU A 75 -8.38 0.52 13.06
N THR A 76 -8.61 1.06 11.86
CA THR A 76 -8.91 0.26 10.67
C THR A 76 -7.75 -0.69 10.35
N SER A 77 -6.51 -0.19 10.40
CA SER A 77 -5.30 -0.98 10.08
C SER A 77 -5.08 -2.14 11.06
N ILE A 78 -5.40 -1.97 12.34
CA ILE A 78 -5.21 -2.99 13.37
C ILE A 78 -6.50 -3.75 13.69
N SER A 79 -7.58 -3.51 12.94
CA SER A 79 -8.85 -4.21 13.16
C SER A 79 -8.69 -5.72 12.98
N PRO A 80 -9.41 -6.55 13.74
CA PRO A 80 -9.37 -8.01 13.59
C PRO A 80 -9.65 -8.47 12.17
N ARG A 81 -10.58 -7.82 11.46
CA ARG A 81 -10.94 -8.18 10.07
C ARG A 81 -9.79 -7.99 9.10
N VAL A 82 -9.05 -6.90 9.22
CA VAL A 82 -7.86 -6.63 8.39
C VAL A 82 -6.73 -7.59 8.77
N LEU A 83 -6.43 -7.72 10.08
CA LEU A 83 -5.33 -8.57 10.54
C LEU A 83 -5.54 -10.04 10.24
N GLN A 84 -6.78 -10.56 10.23
CA GLN A 84 -7.09 -11.92 9.82
C GLN A 84 -6.69 -12.18 8.35
N ILE A 85 -7.04 -11.27 7.43
CA ILE A 85 -6.62 -11.38 6.01
C ILE A 85 -5.10 -11.35 5.91
N VAL A 86 -4.47 -10.36 6.54
CA VAL A 86 -3.02 -10.14 6.46
C VAL A 86 -2.24 -11.32 7.08
N ASN A 87 -2.63 -11.77 8.27
CA ASN A 87 -1.96 -12.90 8.95
C ASN A 87 -2.14 -14.22 8.18
N SER A 88 -3.33 -14.46 7.60
CA SER A 88 -3.57 -15.63 6.75
C SER A 88 -2.74 -15.58 5.48
N TYR A 89 -2.58 -14.40 4.85
CA TYR A 89 -1.72 -14.23 3.68
C TYR A 89 -0.25 -14.45 3.99
N LEU A 90 0.24 -13.86 5.09
CA LEU A 90 1.64 -13.97 5.53
C LEU A 90 1.96 -15.32 6.18
N GLU A 91 0.92 -16.10 6.57
CA GLU A 91 1.06 -17.36 7.33
C GLU A 91 1.78 -17.19 8.68
N HIS A 92 1.76 -15.96 9.20
CA HIS A 92 2.40 -15.55 10.44
C HIS A 92 1.64 -14.39 11.10
N PHE A 93 1.82 -14.22 12.40
CA PHE A 93 1.45 -12.98 13.04
C PHE A 93 2.24 -11.82 12.43
N SER A 94 1.52 -10.80 12.02
CA SER A 94 2.10 -9.61 11.42
C SER A 94 2.27 -8.49 12.43
N LYS A 95 3.25 -7.65 12.16
CA LYS A 95 3.37 -6.33 12.79
C LYS A 95 3.14 -5.24 11.76
N LEU A 96 2.44 -4.18 12.16
CA LEU A 96 2.39 -2.94 11.41
C LEU A 96 3.78 -2.32 11.43
N ILE A 97 4.41 -2.14 10.26
CA ILE A 97 5.78 -1.59 10.14
C ILE A 97 5.74 -0.09 10.00
N TYR A 98 4.86 0.41 9.14
CA TYR A 98 4.60 1.83 8.98
C TYR A 98 3.21 2.06 8.40
N PHE A 99 2.77 3.30 8.50
CA PHE A 99 1.56 3.82 7.87
C PHE A 99 1.87 5.18 7.26
N GLU A 100 1.15 5.52 6.22
CA GLU A 100 1.31 6.76 5.47
C GLU A 100 -0.06 7.30 5.08
N LEU A 101 -0.27 8.60 5.27
CA LEU A 101 -1.34 9.37 4.63
C LEU A 101 -0.67 10.36 3.70
N ALA A 102 -0.91 10.22 2.40
CA ALA A 102 -0.25 11.03 1.40
C ALA A 102 -1.19 11.45 0.28
N GLN A 103 -0.96 12.67 -0.22
CA GLN A 103 -1.56 13.20 -1.44
C GLN A 103 -0.49 13.26 -2.54
N THR A 104 -0.85 12.84 -3.75
CA THR A 104 0.04 12.99 -4.90
C THR A 104 -0.02 14.42 -5.44
N ASN A 105 1.15 14.99 -5.75
CA ASN A 105 1.24 16.27 -6.45
C ASN A 105 1.03 16.07 -7.96
N LEU A 106 0.48 17.08 -8.63
CA LEU A 106 0.38 17.05 -10.08
C LEU A 106 1.79 17.02 -10.69
N THR A 107 2.00 16.13 -11.64
CA THR A 107 3.30 16.05 -12.30
C THR A 107 3.49 17.19 -13.30
N THR A 108 4.65 17.81 -13.25
CA THR A 108 5.08 18.84 -14.21
C THR A 108 5.91 18.24 -15.35
N ASP A 109 6.47 17.05 -15.15
CA ASP A 109 7.29 16.34 -16.13
C ASP A 109 6.91 14.85 -16.21
N PRO A 110 5.91 14.50 -17.05
CA PRO A 110 5.46 13.12 -17.18
C PRO A 110 6.46 12.18 -17.88
N LYS A 111 7.52 12.73 -18.47
CA LYS A 111 8.55 11.92 -19.15
C LYS A 111 9.62 11.41 -18.21
N ASN A 112 9.75 12.01 -17.03
CA ASN A 112 10.78 11.66 -16.04
C ASN A 112 10.16 11.19 -14.70
N PRO A 113 9.59 9.99 -14.63
CA PRO A 113 9.05 9.43 -13.39
C PRO A 113 10.15 9.23 -12.35
N MET A 114 9.90 9.60 -11.11
CA MET A 114 10.86 9.54 -10.01
C MET A 114 10.49 8.47 -8.97
N GLY A 115 11.50 7.84 -8.38
CA GLY A 115 11.32 6.94 -7.25
C GLY A 115 10.25 5.88 -7.48
N SER A 116 9.25 5.80 -6.60
CA SER A 116 8.17 4.82 -6.70
C SER A 116 7.17 5.05 -7.84
N GLN A 117 7.32 6.10 -8.65
CA GLN A 117 6.59 6.25 -9.91
C GLN A 117 7.17 5.34 -11.02
N ARG A 118 8.39 4.82 -10.83
CA ARG A 118 9.00 3.81 -11.70
C ARG A 118 8.63 2.41 -11.25
N TRP A 119 8.68 1.43 -12.16
CA TRP A 119 8.53 0.03 -11.80
C TRP A 119 9.57 -0.38 -10.75
N HIS A 120 9.12 -1.05 -9.70
CA HIS A 120 10.00 -1.56 -8.65
C HIS A 120 9.36 -2.72 -7.89
N ARG A 121 10.12 -3.30 -6.98
CA ARG A 121 9.68 -4.27 -5.99
C ARG A 121 10.09 -3.78 -4.61
N ASP A 122 9.21 -3.89 -3.63
CA ASP A 122 9.59 -3.60 -2.26
C ASP A 122 10.44 -4.75 -1.67
N PRO A 123 11.47 -4.43 -0.88
CA PRO A 123 12.29 -5.45 -0.24
C PRO A 123 11.55 -6.14 0.89
N SER A 124 11.62 -7.46 0.94
CA SER A 124 11.22 -8.26 2.09
C SER A 124 11.93 -9.61 2.03
N LEU A 125 12.24 -10.18 3.18
CA LEU A 125 12.83 -11.51 3.30
C LEU A 125 11.78 -12.60 3.55
N ARG A 126 10.72 -12.27 4.28
CA ARG A 126 9.74 -13.25 4.79
C ARG A 126 8.30 -13.00 4.33
N GLY A 127 8.09 -11.96 3.54
CA GLY A 127 6.76 -11.58 3.05
C GLY A 127 6.36 -10.18 3.47
N LEU A 128 5.48 -9.60 2.68
CA LEU A 128 5.01 -8.23 2.82
C LEU A 128 3.57 -8.15 2.33
N CYS A 129 2.72 -7.49 3.11
CA CYS A 129 1.38 -7.11 2.67
C CYS A 129 1.15 -5.64 2.94
N LYS A 130 0.63 -4.91 1.96
CA LYS A 130 0.13 -3.55 2.16
C LYS A 130 -1.38 -3.53 2.02
N MET A 131 -2.01 -2.65 2.79
CA MET A 131 -3.38 -2.24 2.60
C MET A 131 -3.37 -0.78 2.16
N PHE A 132 -3.99 -0.48 1.03
CA PHE A 132 -4.24 0.87 0.56
C PHE A 132 -5.72 1.19 0.71
N ILE A 133 -6.04 2.40 1.18
CA ILE A 133 -7.40 2.94 1.24
C ILE A 133 -7.42 4.22 0.41
N TYR A 134 -8.27 4.28 -0.61
CA TYR A 134 -8.47 5.49 -1.38
C TYR A 134 -9.40 6.46 -0.63
N LEU A 135 -8.90 7.66 -0.36
CA LEU A 135 -9.65 8.74 0.28
C LEU A 135 -10.15 9.78 -0.73
N SER A 136 -9.82 9.59 -2.00
CA SER A 136 -10.38 10.30 -3.15
C SER A 136 -10.76 9.31 -4.24
N ASP A 137 -11.58 9.73 -5.21
CA ASP A 137 -11.80 8.96 -6.43
C ASP A 137 -10.50 8.88 -7.24
N VAL A 138 -10.18 7.69 -7.73
CA VAL A 138 -8.95 7.43 -8.50
C VAL A 138 -9.28 6.94 -9.89
N ASP A 139 -8.96 7.77 -10.89
CA ASP A 139 -9.02 7.49 -12.32
C ASP A 139 -7.63 7.51 -12.98
N LEU A 140 -7.55 7.45 -14.30
CA LEU A 140 -6.28 7.47 -15.03
C LEU A 140 -5.49 8.77 -14.83
N ASN A 141 -6.18 9.89 -14.57
CA ASN A 141 -5.56 11.21 -14.40
C ASN A 141 -5.09 11.49 -12.96
N SER A 142 -5.47 10.63 -12.01
CA SER A 142 -5.14 10.77 -10.58
C SER A 142 -3.88 10.02 -10.18
N GLY A 143 -3.12 9.47 -11.12
CA GLY A 143 -1.92 8.68 -10.82
C GLY A 143 -2.24 7.33 -10.13
N PRO A 144 -3.05 6.45 -10.75
CA PRO A 144 -3.41 5.18 -10.14
C PRO A 144 -2.21 4.28 -9.93
N PHE A 145 -2.19 3.58 -8.80
CA PHE A 145 -1.25 2.49 -8.56
C PHE A 145 -1.40 1.44 -9.67
N THR A 146 -0.28 0.92 -10.18
CA THR A 146 -0.29 -0.12 -11.20
C THR A 146 0.55 -1.30 -10.73
N TYR A 147 0.01 -2.51 -10.90
CA TYR A 147 0.59 -3.75 -10.42
C TYR A 147 0.64 -4.81 -11.53
N VAL A 148 1.69 -5.62 -11.53
CA VAL A 148 1.78 -6.81 -12.37
C VAL A 148 1.26 -8.01 -11.58
N LYS A 149 0.09 -8.53 -11.97
CA LYS A 149 -0.50 -9.72 -11.33
C LYS A 149 0.48 -10.91 -11.40
N GLU A 150 0.46 -11.74 -10.35
CA GLU A 150 1.29 -12.95 -10.23
C GLU A 150 2.81 -12.69 -10.13
N SER A 151 3.24 -11.44 -9.99
CA SER A 151 4.68 -11.10 -9.89
C SER A 151 5.23 -11.10 -8.46
N HIS A 152 4.38 -11.28 -7.43
CA HIS A 152 4.77 -11.37 -6.02
C HIS A 152 5.56 -12.67 -5.73
N SER A 153 6.05 -12.78 -4.50
CA SER A 153 6.93 -13.89 -4.08
C SER A 153 6.34 -15.30 -4.24
N LYS A 154 5.00 -15.42 -4.14
CA LYS A 154 4.24 -16.67 -4.32
C LYS A 154 3.73 -16.86 -5.77
N GLY A 155 3.86 -15.86 -6.64
CA GLY A 155 3.27 -15.83 -7.98
C GLY A 155 4.11 -16.51 -9.06
N ARG A 156 3.49 -16.79 -10.21
CA ARG A 156 4.12 -17.45 -11.37
C ARG A 156 5.21 -16.58 -12.02
N LEU A 157 5.04 -15.26 -11.97
CA LEU A 157 5.97 -14.28 -12.56
C LEU A 157 7.02 -13.77 -11.54
N LYS A 158 7.18 -14.41 -10.39
CA LYS A 158 8.12 -13.98 -9.34
C LYS A 158 9.58 -13.84 -9.79
N ARG A 159 9.97 -14.58 -10.85
CA ARG A 159 11.33 -14.57 -11.40
C ARG A 159 11.52 -13.56 -12.53
N VAL A 160 10.45 -12.91 -12.99
CA VAL A 160 10.55 -11.84 -14.01
C VAL A 160 11.13 -10.60 -13.34
N LEU A 161 12.28 -10.15 -13.82
CA LEU A 161 13.00 -8.97 -13.29
C LEU A 161 13.13 -9.02 -11.75
N PRO A 162 13.84 -10.02 -11.20
CA PRO A 162 13.98 -10.16 -9.75
C PRO A 162 14.84 -9.04 -9.17
N GLN A 163 14.50 -8.54 -8.00
CA GLN A 163 15.17 -7.43 -7.33
C GLN A 163 16.70 -7.61 -7.18
N LYS A 164 17.16 -8.85 -6.98
CA LYS A 164 18.59 -9.16 -6.81
C LYS A 164 19.46 -8.80 -8.03
N GLN A 165 18.86 -8.60 -9.22
CA GLN A 165 19.58 -8.24 -10.43
C GLN A 165 19.97 -6.75 -10.50
N PHE A 166 19.40 -5.90 -9.64
CA PHE A 166 19.56 -4.45 -9.75
C PHE A 166 20.54 -3.84 -8.74
N GLY A 167 21.29 -4.67 -8.00
CA GLY A 167 22.31 -4.22 -7.04
C GLY A 167 21.78 -3.60 -5.75
N ARG A 168 22.68 -3.08 -4.90
CA ARG A 168 22.33 -2.54 -3.57
C ARG A 168 21.41 -1.30 -3.61
N HIS A 169 21.43 -0.55 -4.70
CA HIS A 169 20.67 0.70 -4.87
C HIS A 169 19.55 0.60 -5.90
N GLY A 170 19.34 -0.60 -6.49
CA GLY A 170 18.48 -0.80 -7.64
C GLY A 170 17.35 -1.76 -7.38
N CYS A 171 16.22 -1.28 -6.83
CA CYS A 171 14.96 -2.01 -6.92
C CYS A 171 14.23 -1.71 -8.25
N TYR A 172 14.83 -0.95 -9.16
CA TYR A 172 14.24 -0.46 -10.40
C TYR A 172 14.74 -1.27 -11.60
N PRO A 173 13.85 -1.98 -12.33
CA PRO A 173 14.17 -2.55 -13.63
C PRO A 173 14.58 -1.46 -14.64
N PRO A 174 15.33 -1.82 -15.70
CA PRO A 174 15.55 -0.91 -16.83
C PRO A 174 14.23 -0.41 -17.42
N ASP A 175 14.21 0.82 -17.92
CA ASP A 175 13.02 1.42 -18.52
C ASP A 175 12.52 0.57 -19.71
N GLY A 176 11.21 0.36 -19.78
CA GLY A 176 10.57 -0.47 -20.80
C GLY A 176 10.76 -1.99 -20.66
N ALA A 177 11.58 -2.46 -19.71
CA ALA A 177 11.83 -3.90 -19.55
C ALA A 177 10.60 -4.65 -19.04
N VAL A 178 9.79 -4.03 -18.18
CA VAL A 178 8.56 -4.65 -17.65
C VAL A 178 7.52 -4.80 -18.74
N GLU A 179 7.29 -3.76 -19.53
CA GLU A 179 6.36 -3.74 -20.64
C GLU A 179 6.75 -4.74 -21.74
N LYS A 180 8.06 -4.96 -21.95
CA LYS A 180 8.58 -5.92 -22.92
C LYS A 180 8.44 -7.38 -22.51
N LEU A 181 8.56 -7.67 -21.19
CA LEU A 181 8.65 -9.05 -20.69
C LEU A 181 7.35 -9.55 -20.06
N VAL A 182 6.41 -8.67 -19.76
CA VAL A 182 5.15 -8.99 -19.08
C VAL A 182 4.00 -8.88 -20.06
N PRO A 183 3.15 -9.91 -20.22
CA PRO A 183 1.95 -9.86 -21.04
C PRO A 183 0.98 -8.75 -20.58
N GLU A 184 0.33 -8.07 -21.52
CA GLU A 184 -0.52 -6.89 -21.27
C GLU A 184 -1.64 -7.18 -20.28
N GLU A 185 -2.26 -8.34 -20.36
CA GLU A 185 -3.35 -8.78 -19.49
C GLU A 185 -2.95 -8.97 -18.01
N LYS A 186 -1.64 -8.99 -17.72
CA LYS A 186 -1.11 -9.05 -16.36
C LYS A 186 -1.04 -7.69 -15.67
N PHE A 187 -1.10 -6.60 -16.42
CA PHE A 187 -1.10 -5.26 -15.83
C PHE A 187 -2.47 -4.95 -15.22
N LYS A 188 -2.46 -4.56 -13.95
CA LYS A 188 -3.63 -4.08 -13.23
C LYS A 188 -3.45 -2.61 -12.87
N VAL A 189 -4.15 -1.73 -13.59
CA VAL A 189 -4.28 -0.32 -13.22
C VAL A 189 -5.38 -0.22 -12.16
N CYS A 190 -5.02 0.27 -10.98
CA CYS A 190 -5.87 0.25 -9.79
C CYS A 190 -6.71 1.54 -9.71
N LYS A 191 -7.80 1.58 -10.48
CA LYS A 191 -8.83 2.63 -10.39
C LYS A 191 -9.87 2.25 -9.34
N GLY A 192 -10.50 3.24 -8.71
CA GLY A 192 -11.55 3.00 -7.73
C GLY A 192 -12.15 4.29 -7.18
N LYS A 193 -13.30 4.17 -6.53
CA LYS A 193 -13.94 5.24 -5.77
C LYS A 193 -13.27 5.42 -4.41
N LYS A 194 -13.46 6.57 -3.78
CA LYS A 194 -13.11 6.73 -2.36
C LYS A 194 -13.77 5.62 -1.54
N GLY A 195 -13.07 5.11 -0.52
CA GLY A 195 -13.48 3.92 0.23
C GLY A 195 -13.03 2.59 -0.39
N THR A 196 -12.44 2.57 -1.61
CA THR A 196 -11.81 1.37 -2.15
C THR A 196 -10.64 0.94 -1.28
N VAL A 197 -10.58 -0.36 -0.95
CA VAL A 197 -9.50 -0.99 -0.20
C VAL A 197 -8.78 -1.98 -1.12
N ILE A 198 -7.45 -1.91 -1.13
CA ILE A 198 -6.60 -2.79 -1.92
C ILE A 198 -5.60 -3.47 -0.99
N PHE A 199 -5.64 -4.80 -0.92
CA PHE A 199 -4.56 -5.59 -0.32
C PHE A 199 -3.56 -5.97 -1.41
N CYS A 200 -2.27 -5.81 -1.13
CA CYS A 200 -1.23 -6.01 -2.14
C CYS A 200 0.08 -6.51 -1.54
N ASP A 201 0.64 -7.56 -2.13
CA ASP A 201 2.03 -7.96 -1.88
C ASP A 201 2.95 -7.18 -2.81
N THR A 202 3.55 -6.12 -2.28
CA THR A 202 4.42 -5.23 -3.05
C THR A 202 5.86 -5.76 -3.25
N THR A 203 6.15 -7.01 -2.87
CA THR A 203 7.31 -7.74 -3.42
C THR A 203 7.12 -8.03 -4.91
N GLY A 204 5.88 -7.96 -5.43
CA GLY A 204 5.55 -7.96 -6.84
C GLY A 204 5.94 -6.66 -7.55
N LEU A 205 6.07 -6.72 -8.88
CA LEU A 205 6.35 -5.54 -9.71
C LEU A 205 5.18 -4.56 -9.66
N HIS A 206 5.46 -3.31 -9.26
CA HIS A 206 4.46 -2.26 -9.15
C HIS A 206 5.05 -0.88 -9.36
N LYS A 207 4.18 0.10 -9.59
CA LYS A 207 4.53 1.53 -9.64
C LYS A 207 3.37 2.40 -9.20
N GLY A 208 3.68 3.59 -8.67
CA GLY A 208 2.73 4.70 -8.57
C GLY A 208 2.50 5.29 -9.95
N GLY A 209 1.28 5.74 -10.23
CA GLY A 209 1.01 6.48 -11.45
C GLY A 209 1.37 7.97 -11.31
N LEU A 210 1.40 8.65 -12.45
CA LEU A 210 1.59 10.09 -12.53
C LEU A 210 0.24 10.81 -12.43
N SER A 211 0.11 11.71 -11.47
CA SER A 211 -1.08 12.57 -11.33
C SER A 211 -1.01 13.67 -12.39
N LEU A 212 -1.82 13.55 -13.43
CA LEU A 212 -1.77 14.43 -14.59
C LEU A 212 -2.63 15.69 -14.41
N SER A 213 -3.84 15.53 -13.91
CA SER A 213 -4.80 16.63 -13.72
C SER A 213 -5.60 16.55 -12.41
N LYS A 214 -5.46 15.45 -11.67
CA LYS A 214 -6.12 15.23 -10.38
C LYS A 214 -5.14 14.61 -9.41
N SER A 215 -5.16 15.04 -8.15
CA SER A 215 -4.43 14.42 -7.05
C SER A 215 -5.15 13.16 -6.58
N ARG A 216 -4.38 12.22 -6.03
CA ARG A 216 -4.89 11.07 -5.30
C ARG A 216 -4.54 11.22 -3.83
N ILE A 217 -5.52 11.05 -2.95
CA ILE A 217 -5.30 10.94 -1.50
C ILE A 217 -5.44 9.46 -1.14
N MET A 218 -4.42 8.91 -0.49
CA MET A 218 -4.35 7.50 -0.16
C MET A 218 -3.72 7.29 1.22
N TYR A 219 -4.37 6.46 2.01
CA TYR A 219 -3.76 5.92 3.22
C TYR A 219 -3.16 4.54 2.92
N THR A 220 -1.99 4.27 3.49
CA THR A 220 -1.25 3.01 3.33
C THR A 220 -0.87 2.45 4.68
N SER A 221 -1.12 1.16 4.91
CA SER A 221 -0.57 0.38 6.02
C SER A 221 0.33 -0.72 5.47
N THR A 222 1.49 -0.94 6.09
CA THR A 222 2.43 -1.98 5.69
C THR A 222 2.65 -2.97 6.82
N TYR A 223 2.47 -4.24 6.48
CA TYR A 223 2.56 -5.37 7.41
C TYR A 223 3.67 -6.32 6.96
N MET A 224 4.43 -6.79 7.92
CA MET A 224 5.44 -7.83 7.74
C MET A 224 5.34 -8.85 8.87
N PRO A 225 5.80 -10.11 8.68
CA PRO A 225 5.89 -11.08 9.74
C PRO A 225 6.69 -10.56 10.94
N GLU A 226 6.35 -10.96 12.15
CA GLU A 226 6.99 -10.48 13.37
C GLU A 226 8.52 -10.71 13.37
N GLY A 227 8.98 -11.81 12.80
CA GLY A 227 10.41 -12.13 12.67
C GLY A 227 11.17 -11.36 11.59
N GLU A 228 10.55 -10.38 10.90
CA GLU A 228 11.22 -9.55 9.90
C GLU A 228 12.15 -8.52 10.58
N ILE A 229 13.32 -8.29 9.97
CA ILE A 229 14.36 -7.39 10.52
C ILE A 229 14.02 -5.90 10.41
N PHE A 230 13.03 -5.55 9.58
CA PHE A 230 12.61 -4.16 9.42
C PHE A 230 12.04 -3.59 10.71
N LYS A 231 12.57 -2.44 11.11
CA LYS A 231 12.09 -1.72 12.30
C LYS A 231 10.80 -0.98 11.99
N LYS A 232 9.94 -0.86 13.01
CA LYS A 232 8.77 0.01 12.96
C LYS A 232 9.20 1.45 12.66
N ASN A 233 8.47 2.12 11.78
CA ASN A 233 8.78 3.44 11.29
C ASN A 233 7.89 4.53 11.90
N TYR A 234 7.42 4.30 13.11
CA TYR A 234 6.61 5.20 13.91
C TYR A 234 7.02 5.14 15.38
N THR A 235 6.59 6.12 16.16
CA THR A 235 6.85 6.21 17.60
C THR A 235 5.58 5.97 18.42
N PHE A 236 5.72 5.61 19.67
CA PHE A 236 4.62 5.51 20.61
C PHE A 236 4.58 6.75 21.51
N PRO A 237 3.38 7.19 21.95
CA PRO A 237 3.26 8.24 22.95
C PRO A 237 4.07 7.90 24.20
N LYS A 238 4.69 8.90 24.82
CA LYS A 238 5.54 8.71 26.01
C LYS A 238 4.83 7.96 27.16
N ASN A 239 3.53 8.04 27.24
CA ASN A 239 2.71 7.41 28.29
C ASN A 239 2.01 6.12 27.84
N PHE A 240 2.30 5.61 26.63
CA PHE A 240 1.63 4.45 26.06
C PHE A 240 1.71 3.19 26.93
N TYR A 241 2.82 2.99 27.60
CA TYR A 241 3.07 1.81 28.48
C TYR A 241 2.78 2.06 29.97
N LYS A 242 2.21 3.21 30.35
CA LYS A 242 1.96 3.56 31.76
C LYS A 242 0.52 3.28 32.21
N LYS A 243 -0.28 2.56 31.40
CA LYS A 243 -1.64 2.15 31.78
C LYS A 243 -1.67 0.69 32.19
#